data_17165c9ac4febc78813bd411c215e96f
#
_entry.id   17165c9ac4febc78813bd411c215e96f
#
_cell.length_a   1.000
_cell.length_b   1.000
_cell.length_c   1.000
_cell.angle_alpha   90.00
_cell.angle_beta   90.00
_cell.angle_gamma   90.00
#
_symmetry.space_group_name_H-M   'P 1'
#
loop_
_entity.id
_entity.type
_entity.pdbx_description
1 polymer ?
#
loop_
_entity_poly.entity_id
_entity_poly.type
_entity_poly.pdbx_seq_one_letter_code
_entity_poly.pdbx_strand_id
1 'polypeptide(L)'
;MMNTQAVVHIRKGEARSLKAGGMWIYDNEIERIEGEFENGDILRVEDFDGYPLGCGFINTRTKLTVRMLSRKKDTVIDDAFIEMRVRNAWEYRRQTVDTSSCRLIFGEADFLPGIVIDKFSDVLVVESLALGIDRLKPLILEKLVKVLEEDGIHIRGIYERSDAKVRLQEGMERYKGFIGEPFDTKVEIVENGVRYLVDVKDGQKTGFFLDQKYNRLAIQRLCPGKRVLDCFTHTGSFALNAAVSGAKEVIGVDASELAVAQARENAELNGVSGTTTFQCADVFDLLPELEAKGEQFDVVILDPPAFTKSRSSVKNAIKGYREINIRGLRLVKDGGYFATCSCSHFMTPELFTKAIQEAARSAHRRLRQIEYRTQAADHPILWAGDETSYYLKFYIFQVVDEK
;
A
#
# COMPACT_ATOMS: atom_id res chain seq x y z
N MET A 1 -3.03 -29.53 -11.85
CA MET A 1 -3.39 -28.59 -10.78
C MET A 1 -3.65 -29.33 -9.49
N MET A 2 -3.26 -28.75 -8.39
CA MET A 2 -3.14 -29.36 -7.06
C MET A 2 -4.45 -29.34 -6.25
N ASN A 3 -5.58 -29.67 -6.92
CA ASN A 3 -6.86 -29.87 -6.23
C ASN A 3 -6.84 -31.26 -5.61
N THR A 4 -6.74 -31.34 -4.29
CA THR A 4 -6.83 -32.63 -3.58
C THR A 4 -8.26 -32.93 -3.16
N GLN A 5 -8.53 -34.19 -2.79
CA GLN A 5 -9.80 -34.55 -2.14
C GLN A 5 -9.78 -34.28 -0.63
N ALA A 6 -8.68 -33.70 -0.11
CA ALA A 6 -8.57 -33.39 1.29
C ALA A 6 -9.57 -32.31 1.74
N VAL A 7 -10.01 -32.40 2.98
CA VAL A 7 -11.02 -31.52 3.59
C VAL A 7 -10.53 -31.02 4.93
N VAL A 8 -10.57 -29.70 5.11
CA VAL A 8 -10.39 -29.05 6.42
C VAL A 8 -11.74 -28.86 7.07
N HIS A 9 -11.91 -29.36 8.30
CA HIS A 9 -13.09 -29.16 9.13
C HIS A 9 -12.82 -28.09 10.19
N ILE A 10 -13.66 -27.08 10.19
CA ILE A 10 -13.56 -25.93 11.13
C ILE A 10 -14.28 -26.30 12.43
N ARG A 11 -13.67 -25.95 13.56
CA ARG A 11 -14.25 -26.16 14.89
C ARG A 11 -15.60 -25.49 15.04
N LYS A 12 -16.46 -26.07 15.87
CA LYS A 12 -17.77 -25.51 16.20
C LYS A 12 -17.63 -24.07 16.76
N GLY A 13 -18.28 -23.13 16.08
CA GLY A 13 -18.29 -21.71 16.46
C GLY A 13 -17.23 -20.86 15.80
N GLU A 14 -16.16 -21.44 15.21
CA GLU A 14 -15.03 -20.69 14.61
C GLU A 14 -15.30 -20.26 13.14
N ALA A 15 -16.25 -20.86 12.46
CA ALA A 15 -16.58 -20.51 11.07
C ALA A 15 -17.28 -19.12 10.90
N ARG A 16 -17.44 -18.33 11.97
CA ARG A 16 -18.16 -17.04 11.91
C ARG A 16 -17.48 -16.02 11.00
N SER A 17 -16.16 -15.88 11.13
CA SER A 17 -15.39 -14.97 10.29
C SER A 17 -15.52 -15.34 8.81
N LEU A 18 -15.38 -16.63 8.47
CA LEU A 18 -15.54 -17.12 7.10
C LEU A 18 -16.95 -16.86 6.56
N LYS A 19 -18.00 -17.14 7.36
CA LYS A 19 -19.40 -16.90 6.98
C LYS A 19 -19.69 -15.39 6.79
N ALA A 20 -18.97 -14.52 7.50
CA ALA A 20 -19.04 -13.07 7.34
C ALA A 20 -18.22 -12.50 6.18
N GLY A 21 -17.45 -13.34 5.46
CA GLY A 21 -16.66 -12.88 4.31
C GLY A 21 -15.15 -13.05 4.48
N GLY A 22 -14.66 -13.46 5.65
CA GLY A 22 -13.27 -13.70 5.92
C GLY A 22 -12.64 -14.72 4.97
N MET A 23 -11.34 -14.57 4.74
CA MET A 23 -10.59 -15.41 3.81
C MET A 23 -9.47 -16.19 4.49
N TRP A 24 -9.32 -16.05 5.81
CA TRP A 24 -8.22 -16.64 6.58
C TRP A 24 -8.73 -17.63 7.60
N ILE A 25 -8.03 -18.75 7.72
CA ILE A 25 -8.28 -19.79 8.73
C ILE A 25 -6.98 -20.04 9.48
N TYR A 26 -7.02 -19.84 10.78
CA TYR A 26 -5.89 -20.07 11.66
C TYR A 26 -5.84 -21.53 12.16
N ASP A 27 -4.67 -21.98 12.58
CA ASP A 27 -4.43 -23.31 13.11
C ASP A 27 -5.36 -23.72 14.25
N ASN A 28 -5.64 -22.76 15.15
CA ASN A 28 -6.54 -22.97 16.30
C ASN A 28 -8.02 -23.07 15.91
N GLU A 29 -8.42 -22.66 14.71
CA GLU A 29 -9.79 -22.75 14.18
C GLU A 29 -10.09 -24.11 13.55
N ILE A 30 -9.03 -24.89 13.24
CA ILE A 30 -9.14 -26.20 12.58
C ILE A 30 -9.39 -27.30 13.61
N GLU A 31 -10.42 -28.11 13.39
CA GLU A 31 -10.69 -29.31 14.21
C GLU A 31 -9.87 -30.49 13.75
N ARG A 32 -9.91 -30.81 12.44
CA ARG A 32 -9.19 -31.89 11.81
C ARG A 32 -9.04 -31.64 10.31
N ILE A 33 -8.12 -32.37 9.71
CA ILE A 33 -7.92 -32.43 8.26
C ILE A 33 -8.06 -33.88 7.84
N GLU A 34 -8.92 -34.16 6.86
CA GLU A 34 -9.15 -35.48 6.30
C GLU A 34 -8.54 -35.58 4.89
N GLY A 35 -7.98 -36.76 4.55
CA GLY A 35 -7.33 -37.00 3.25
C GLY A 35 -5.86 -36.60 3.21
N GLU A 36 -5.22 -36.94 2.11
CA GLU A 36 -3.80 -36.67 1.88
C GLU A 36 -3.63 -35.31 1.18
N PHE A 37 -2.64 -34.54 1.60
CA PHE A 37 -2.29 -33.26 1.01
C PHE A 37 -0.81 -32.93 1.22
N GLU A 38 -0.30 -32.03 0.40
CA GLU A 38 0.96 -31.33 0.60
C GLU A 38 0.71 -29.84 0.89
N ASN A 39 1.64 -29.20 1.61
CA ASN A 39 1.56 -27.76 1.81
C ASN A 39 1.59 -27.02 0.46
N GLY A 40 0.66 -26.10 0.27
CA GLY A 40 0.41 -25.39 -0.99
C GLY A 40 -0.70 -25.99 -1.85
N ASP A 41 -1.22 -27.16 -1.51
CA ASP A 41 -2.36 -27.75 -2.22
C ASP A 41 -3.66 -27.01 -1.94
N ILE A 42 -4.59 -27.11 -2.89
CA ILE A 42 -5.93 -26.58 -2.80
C ILE A 42 -6.85 -27.68 -2.30
N LEU A 43 -7.58 -27.40 -1.22
CA LEU A 43 -8.48 -28.31 -0.57
C LEU A 43 -9.83 -27.67 -0.27
N ARG A 44 -10.81 -28.51 0.07
CA ARG A 44 -12.14 -28.05 0.52
C ARG A 44 -12.11 -27.66 1.98
N VAL A 45 -13.00 -26.72 2.33
CA VAL A 45 -13.23 -26.27 3.70
C VAL A 45 -14.69 -26.48 4.06
N GLU A 46 -14.93 -27.12 5.18
CA GLU A 46 -16.25 -27.41 5.72
C GLU A 46 -16.35 -26.95 7.18
N ASP A 47 -17.55 -26.62 7.63
CA ASP A 47 -17.77 -26.35 9.06
C ASP A 47 -17.90 -27.67 9.84
N PHE A 48 -18.13 -27.56 11.14
CA PHE A 48 -18.21 -28.71 12.07
C PHE A 48 -19.34 -29.70 11.74
N ASP A 49 -20.39 -29.26 11.03
CA ASP A 49 -21.52 -30.10 10.59
C ASP A 49 -21.34 -30.62 9.16
N GLY A 50 -20.21 -30.39 8.52
CA GLY A 50 -19.93 -30.77 7.12
C GLY A 50 -20.56 -29.81 6.09
N TYR A 51 -20.99 -28.61 6.52
CA TYR A 51 -21.48 -27.61 5.58
C TYR A 51 -20.31 -27.00 4.81
N PRO A 52 -20.33 -27.02 3.46
CA PRO A 52 -19.21 -26.53 2.66
C PRO A 52 -19.10 -25.01 2.73
N LEU A 53 -17.90 -24.53 3.06
CA LEU A 53 -17.54 -23.12 3.14
C LEU A 53 -16.77 -22.61 1.93
N GLY A 54 -16.26 -23.54 1.08
CA GLY A 54 -15.52 -23.21 -0.12
C GLY A 54 -14.21 -24.00 -0.27
N CYS A 55 -13.21 -23.38 -0.91
CA CYS A 55 -11.88 -23.97 -1.09
C CYS A 55 -10.78 -22.91 -0.96
N GLY A 56 -9.58 -23.39 -0.61
CA GLY A 56 -8.40 -22.55 -0.45
C GLY A 56 -7.12 -23.36 -0.42
N PHE A 57 -5.97 -22.74 -0.43
CA PHE A 57 -4.70 -23.42 -0.29
C PHE A 57 -4.25 -23.49 1.17
N ILE A 58 -3.63 -24.62 1.52
CA ILE A 58 -3.18 -24.93 2.87
C ILE A 58 -1.67 -24.78 3.05
N ASN A 59 -1.25 -24.30 4.21
CA ASN A 59 0.14 -24.39 4.68
C ASN A 59 0.17 -24.55 6.21
N THR A 60 0.45 -25.75 6.67
CA THR A 60 0.50 -26.07 8.11
C THR A 60 1.77 -25.60 8.82
N ARG A 61 2.72 -25.01 8.09
CA ARG A 61 3.93 -24.39 8.68
C ARG A 61 3.64 -23.04 9.32
N THR A 62 2.50 -22.43 9.01
CA THR A 62 2.12 -21.10 9.48
C THR A 62 0.86 -21.16 10.31
N LYS A 63 0.71 -20.21 11.26
CA LYS A 63 -0.54 -20.07 12.05
C LYS A 63 -1.74 -19.74 11.17
N LEU A 64 -1.54 -18.96 10.11
CA LEU A 64 -2.53 -18.71 9.08
C LEU A 64 -2.50 -19.88 8.10
N THR A 65 -3.21 -20.93 8.45
CA THR A 65 -3.06 -22.27 7.85
C THR A 65 -3.76 -22.39 6.51
N VAL A 66 -4.95 -21.79 6.33
CA VAL A 66 -5.65 -21.81 5.04
C VAL A 66 -6.01 -20.41 4.59
N ARG A 67 -5.75 -20.12 3.31
CA ARG A 67 -6.24 -18.91 2.64
C ARG A 67 -7.26 -19.30 1.57
N MET A 68 -8.47 -18.75 1.70
CA MET A 68 -9.60 -19.06 0.83
C MET A 68 -9.43 -18.46 -0.55
N LEU A 69 -9.62 -19.25 -1.60
CA LEU A 69 -9.67 -18.80 -3.01
C LEU A 69 -11.12 -18.59 -3.48
N SER A 70 -12.02 -19.44 -2.98
CA SER A 70 -13.44 -19.32 -3.29
C SER A 70 -14.30 -19.72 -2.09
N ARG A 71 -15.43 -19.06 -1.92
CA ARG A 71 -16.47 -19.39 -0.94
C ARG A 71 -17.63 -20.18 -1.55
N LYS A 72 -17.54 -20.51 -2.84
CA LYS A 72 -18.56 -21.32 -3.52
C LYS A 72 -18.20 -22.79 -3.40
N LYS A 73 -19.19 -23.61 -3.10
CA LYS A 73 -19.09 -25.04 -2.77
C LYS A 73 -18.28 -25.85 -3.80
N ASP A 74 -18.59 -25.72 -5.07
CA ASP A 74 -18.11 -26.60 -6.14
C ASP A 74 -17.15 -25.87 -7.08
N THR A 75 -16.39 -24.91 -6.57
CA THR A 75 -15.43 -24.17 -7.40
C THR A 75 -14.23 -25.05 -7.73
N VAL A 76 -13.98 -25.23 -9.00
CA VAL A 76 -12.72 -25.80 -9.51
C VAL A 76 -11.75 -24.63 -9.74
N ILE A 77 -10.57 -24.74 -9.13
CA ILE A 77 -9.50 -23.77 -9.35
C ILE A 77 -8.69 -24.26 -10.55
N ASP A 78 -9.00 -23.74 -11.71
CA ASP A 78 -8.40 -24.07 -13.00
C ASP A 78 -7.96 -22.78 -13.74
N ASP A 79 -7.49 -22.94 -14.97
CA ASP A 79 -7.06 -21.83 -15.83
C ASP A 79 -8.17 -20.80 -16.03
N ALA A 80 -9.40 -21.25 -16.24
CA ALA A 80 -10.54 -20.37 -16.47
C ALA A 80 -10.89 -19.58 -15.20
N PHE A 81 -10.77 -20.21 -14.02
CA PHE A 81 -10.96 -19.51 -12.74
C PHE A 81 -9.92 -18.42 -12.54
N ILE A 82 -8.64 -18.72 -12.78
CA ILE A 82 -7.54 -17.73 -12.63
C ILE A 82 -7.72 -16.59 -13.64
N GLU A 83 -8.02 -16.91 -14.91
CA GLU A 83 -8.27 -15.89 -15.93
C GLU A 83 -9.44 -14.98 -15.53
N MET A 84 -10.52 -15.54 -15.04
CA MET A 84 -11.66 -14.77 -14.53
C MET A 84 -11.27 -13.83 -13.38
N ARG A 85 -10.47 -14.30 -12.41
CA ARG A 85 -10.00 -13.46 -11.29
C ARG A 85 -9.14 -12.30 -11.77
N VAL A 86 -8.18 -12.58 -12.64
CA VAL A 86 -7.28 -11.58 -13.23
C VAL A 86 -8.06 -10.56 -14.06
N ARG A 87 -9.00 -11.02 -14.90
CA ARG A 87 -9.85 -10.15 -15.73
C ARG A 87 -10.72 -9.23 -14.89
N ASN A 88 -11.33 -9.75 -13.82
CA ASN A 88 -12.12 -8.94 -12.89
C ASN A 88 -11.27 -7.88 -12.19
N ALA A 89 -10.05 -8.22 -11.77
CA ALA A 89 -9.12 -7.28 -11.15
C ALA A 89 -8.71 -6.17 -12.12
N TRP A 90 -8.39 -6.52 -13.37
CA TRP A 90 -8.06 -5.57 -14.43
C TRP A 90 -9.25 -4.65 -14.76
N GLU A 91 -10.43 -5.22 -14.97
CA GLU A 91 -11.63 -4.45 -15.32
C GLU A 91 -12.00 -3.45 -14.21
N TYR A 92 -11.83 -3.83 -12.93
CA TYR A 92 -12.01 -2.91 -11.82
C TYR A 92 -11.05 -1.72 -11.91
N ARG A 93 -9.76 -1.94 -12.22
CA ARG A 93 -8.76 -0.84 -12.35
C ARG A 93 -9.09 0.07 -13.52
N ARG A 94 -9.47 -0.49 -14.66
CA ARG A 94 -9.86 0.31 -15.85
C ARG A 94 -10.98 1.30 -15.57
N GLN A 95 -11.92 0.94 -14.68
CA GLN A 95 -13.08 1.77 -14.36
C GLN A 95 -12.80 2.77 -13.23
N THR A 96 -11.80 2.53 -12.38
CA THR A 96 -11.67 3.26 -11.12
C THR A 96 -10.42 4.11 -10.99
N VAL A 97 -9.36 3.83 -11.76
CA VAL A 97 -8.09 4.55 -11.67
C VAL A 97 -7.47 4.80 -13.03
N ASP A 98 -6.51 5.72 -13.08
CA ASP A 98 -5.55 5.80 -14.18
C ASP A 98 -4.62 4.58 -14.13
N THR A 99 -4.64 3.79 -15.21
CA THR A 99 -3.94 2.51 -15.32
C THR A 99 -2.54 2.60 -15.93
N SER A 100 -2.03 3.82 -16.22
CA SER A 100 -0.67 4.00 -16.72
C SER A 100 0.36 3.36 -15.79
N SER A 101 0.17 3.54 -14.48
CA SER A 101 0.89 2.84 -13.41
C SER A 101 -0.07 2.65 -12.24
N CYS A 102 -0.33 1.41 -11.84
CA CYS A 102 -1.30 1.08 -10.80
C CYS A 102 -1.03 -0.31 -10.21
N ARG A 103 -1.59 -0.59 -9.04
CA ARG A 103 -1.67 -1.95 -8.50
C ARG A 103 -2.73 -2.75 -9.24
N LEU A 104 -2.33 -3.80 -9.94
CA LEU A 104 -3.23 -4.65 -10.72
C LEU A 104 -3.90 -5.73 -9.87
N ILE A 105 -3.16 -6.30 -8.89
CA ILE A 105 -3.68 -7.31 -7.97
C ILE A 105 -3.26 -6.93 -6.55
N PHE A 106 -4.24 -6.89 -5.65
CA PHE A 106 -4.06 -6.57 -4.24
C PHE A 106 -4.56 -7.70 -3.33
N GLY A 107 -3.92 -8.85 -3.41
CA GLY A 107 -4.11 -9.97 -2.50
C GLY A 107 -5.55 -10.38 -2.28
N GLU A 108 -5.96 -10.39 -1.03
CA GLU A 108 -7.28 -10.77 -0.55
C GLU A 108 -8.39 -9.90 -1.15
N ALA A 109 -8.13 -8.63 -1.38
CA ALA A 109 -9.13 -7.71 -1.94
C ALA A 109 -9.49 -8.00 -3.41
N ASP A 110 -8.62 -8.73 -4.12
CA ASP A 110 -8.89 -9.25 -5.47
C ASP A 110 -9.13 -10.77 -5.47
N PHE A 111 -9.31 -11.37 -4.27
CA PHE A 111 -9.57 -12.80 -4.09
C PHE A 111 -8.44 -13.70 -4.65
N LEU A 112 -7.21 -13.19 -4.63
CA LEU A 112 -5.96 -13.90 -4.91
C LEU A 112 -5.01 -13.70 -3.72
N PRO A 113 -5.30 -14.32 -2.55
CA PRO A 113 -4.64 -14.00 -1.28
C PRO A 113 -3.14 -14.26 -1.32
N GLY A 114 -2.38 -13.29 -0.82
CA GLY A 114 -0.93 -13.41 -0.67
C GLY A 114 -0.11 -13.08 -1.93
N ILE A 115 -0.71 -12.53 -2.99
CA ILE A 115 0.03 -12.01 -4.15
C ILE A 115 -0.31 -10.53 -4.38
N VAL A 116 0.71 -9.76 -4.71
CA VAL A 116 0.59 -8.36 -5.13
C VAL A 116 1.26 -8.22 -6.48
N ILE A 117 0.62 -7.51 -7.42
CA ILE A 117 1.21 -7.20 -8.71
C ILE A 117 0.98 -5.72 -9.02
N ASP A 118 2.07 -4.98 -9.17
CA ASP A 118 2.08 -3.58 -9.56
C ASP A 118 2.55 -3.45 -11.00
N LYS A 119 1.92 -2.53 -11.74
CA LYS A 119 2.30 -2.11 -13.08
C LYS A 119 2.93 -0.74 -13.00
N PHE A 120 4.15 -0.62 -13.50
CA PHE A 120 4.87 0.63 -13.71
C PHE A 120 5.11 0.81 -15.21
N SER A 121 4.34 1.66 -15.86
CA SER A 121 4.36 1.83 -17.32
C SER A 121 4.17 0.49 -18.06
N ASP A 122 5.21 -0.07 -18.64
CA ASP A 122 5.23 -1.34 -19.37
C ASP A 122 5.89 -2.51 -18.61
N VAL A 123 6.12 -2.34 -17.31
CA VAL A 123 6.77 -3.36 -16.45
C VAL A 123 5.82 -3.81 -15.35
N LEU A 124 5.80 -5.12 -15.08
CA LEU A 124 5.13 -5.69 -13.92
C LEU A 124 6.13 -5.98 -12.81
N VAL A 125 5.72 -5.70 -11.57
CA VAL A 125 6.46 -6.12 -10.38
C VAL A 125 5.55 -6.99 -9.54
N VAL A 126 5.99 -8.23 -9.27
CA VAL A 126 5.21 -9.20 -8.50
C VAL A 126 5.86 -9.47 -7.16
N GLU A 127 5.04 -9.52 -6.11
CA GLU A 127 5.39 -9.99 -4.78
C GLU A 127 4.46 -11.14 -4.40
N SER A 128 5.04 -12.33 -4.11
CA SER A 128 4.31 -13.53 -3.68
C SER A 128 4.71 -13.90 -2.26
N LEU A 129 3.74 -13.96 -1.35
CA LEU A 129 3.97 -14.04 0.10
C LEU A 129 3.50 -15.37 0.72
N ALA A 130 2.75 -16.20 -0.01
CA ALA A 130 2.19 -17.45 0.50
C ALA A 130 2.47 -18.62 -0.45
N LEU A 131 2.72 -19.80 0.12
CA LEU A 131 3.18 -20.96 -0.66
C LEU A 131 2.21 -21.40 -1.76
N GLY A 132 0.90 -21.45 -1.47
CA GLY A 132 -0.08 -21.91 -2.47
C GLY A 132 -0.22 -20.94 -3.64
N ILE A 133 -0.21 -19.62 -3.37
CA ILE A 133 -0.27 -18.63 -4.45
C ILE A 133 1.05 -18.53 -5.22
N ASP A 134 2.19 -18.81 -4.58
CA ASP A 134 3.50 -18.88 -5.24
C ASP A 134 3.54 -19.98 -6.31
N ARG A 135 2.90 -21.12 -6.04
CA ARG A 135 2.71 -22.21 -7.02
C ARG A 135 1.77 -21.81 -8.18
N LEU A 136 0.78 -20.94 -7.93
CA LEU A 136 -0.14 -20.43 -8.95
C LEU A 136 0.42 -19.21 -9.70
N LYS A 137 1.47 -18.57 -9.18
CA LYS A 137 2.07 -17.35 -9.74
C LYS A 137 2.38 -17.42 -11.24
N PRO A 138 2.99 -18.50 -11.78
CA PRO A 138 3.26 -18.58 -13.22
C PRO A 138 1.97 -18.47 -14.06
N LEU A 139 0.92 -19.17 -13.64
CA LEU A 139 -0.38 -19.16 -14.32
C LEU A 139 -1.05 -17.76 -14.19
N ILE A 140 -0.99 -17.16 -13.00
CA ILE A 140 -1.55 -15.80 -12.77
C ILE A 140 -0.86 -14.79 -13.69
N LEU A 141 0.46 -14.82 -13.80
CA LEU A 141 1.22 -13.92 -14.66
C LEU A 141 0.93 -14.16 -16.14
N GLU A 142 0.86 -15.41 -16.60
CA GLU A 142 0.45 -15.78 -17.97
C GLU A 142 -0.91 -15.18 -18.32
N LYS A 143 -1.93 -15.41 -17.46
CA LYS A 143 -3.29 -14.90 -17.71
C LYS A 143 -3.35 -13.38 -17.63
N LEU A 144 -2.56 -12.76 -16.73
CA LEU A 144 -2.51 -11.30 -16.60
C LEU A 144 -1.92 -10.66 -17.85
N VAL A 145 -0.78 -11.14 -18.34
CA VAL A 145 -0.16 -10.61 -19.57
C VAL A 145 -1.12 -10.77 -20.75
N LYS A 146 -1.74 -11.95 -20.90
CA LYS A 146 -2.76 -12.19 -21.94
C LYS A 146 -3.90 -11.17 -21.89
N VAL A 147 -4.48 -10.94 -20.71
CA VAL A 147 -5.60 -10.00 -20.51
C VAL A 147 -5.19 -8.56 -20.83
N LEU A 148 -3.97 -8.15 -20.47
CA LEU A 148 -3.43 -6.83 -20.79
C LEU A 148 -3.18 -6.66 -22.29
N GLU A 149 -2.65 -7.68 -22.96
CA GLU A 149 -2.42 -7.68 -24.41
C GLU A 149 -3.73 -7.60 -25.22
N GLU A 150 -4.80 -8.23 -24.77
CA GLU A 150 -6.15 -8.11 -25.37
C GLU A 150 -6.65 -6.67 -25.39
N ASP A 151 -6.22 -5.85 -24.43
CA ASP A 151 -6.51 -4.42 -24.34
C ASP A 151 -5.42 -3.54 -24.96
N GLY A 152 -4.47 -4.13 -25.70
CA GLY A 152 -3.39 -3.42 -26.40
C GLY A 152 -2.27 -2.93 -25.48
N ILE A 153 -2.17 -3.45 -24.26
CA ILE A 153 -1.13 -3.10 -23.30
C ILE A 153 0.00 -4.14 -23.40
N HIS A 154 1.12 -3.74 -23.95
CA HIS A 154 2.30 -4.58 -24.05
C HIS A 154 3.14 -4.48 -22.76
N ILE A 155 3.53 -5.62 -22.21
CA ILE A 155 4.42 -5.72 -21.06
C ILE A 155 5.83 -6.09 -21.52
N ARG A 156 6.78 -5.20 -21.30
CA ARG A 156 8.19 -5.35 -21.67
C ARG A 156 8.92 -6.38 -20.80
N GLY A 157 8.54 -6.47 -19.53
CA GLY A 157 9.19 -7.39 -18.60
C GLY A 157 8.53 -7.49 -17.24
N ILE A 158 8.93 -8.52 -16.49
CA ILE A 158 8.41 -8.82 -15.16
C ILE A 158 9.58 -8.94 -14.19
N TYR A 159 9.49 -8.24 -13.05
CA TYR A 159 10.46 -8.34 -11.97
C TYR A 159 9.80 -8.88 -10.70
N GLU A 160 10.42 -9.84 -10.04
CA GLU A 160 9.92 -10.41 -8.79
C GLU A 160 10.60 -9.77 -7.58
N ARG A 161 9.80 -9.29 -6.62
CA ARG A 161 10.19 -8.71 -5.33
C ARG A 161 9.63 -9.54 -4.17
N SER A 162 9.80 -10.85 -4.24
CA SER A 162 9.39 -11.80 -3.21
C SER A 162 10.49 -11.98 -2.13
N ASP A 163 11.04 -10.87 -1.65
CA ASP A 163 12.14 -10.83 -0.68
C ASP A 163 11.70 -10.54 0.77
N ALA A 164 10.39 -10.54 1.03
CA ALA A 164 9.84 -10.33 2.37
C ALA A 164 10.14 -11.52 3.33
N LYS A 165 10.39 -11.22 4.61
CA LYS A 165 10.73 -12.23 5.63
C LYS A 165 9.61 -13.24 5.88
N VAL A 166 8.35 -12.89 5.61
CA VAL A 166 7.20 -13.79 5.79
C VAL A 166 7.32 -15.06 4.94
N ARG A 167 8.01 -15.02 3.80
CA ARG A 167 8.24 -16.21 2.96
C ARG A 167 8.97 -17.33 3.69
N LEU A 168 9.91 -16.99 4.58
CA LEU A 168 10.62 -17.98 5.40
C LEU A 168 9.67 -18.72 6.35
N GLN A 169 8.64 -18.04 6.86
CA GLN A 169 7.62 -18.66 7.69
C GLN A 169 6.71 -19.59 6.87
N GLU A 170 6.49 -19.27 5.61
CA GLU A 170 5.75 -20.09 4.65
C GLU A 170 6.58 -21.31 4.16
N GLY A 171 7.87 -21.40 4.54
CA GLY A 171 8.78 -22.46 4.08
C GLY A 171 9.34 -22.23 2.68
N MET A 172 9.33 -20.98 2.23
CA MET A 172 9.88 -20.56 0.94
C MET A 172 11.14 -19.74 1.12
N GLU A 173 12.04 -19.76 0.15
CA GLU A 173 13.17 -18.86 0.09
C GLU A 173 12.74 -17.45 -0.29
N ARG A 174 13.50 -16.45 0.14
CA ARG A 174 13.37 -15.09 -0.34
C ARG A 174 13.94 -15.01 -1.75
N TYR A 175 13.22 -14.36 -2.65
CA TYR A 175 13.62 -14.24 -4.05
C TYR A 175 13.48 -12.81 -4.57
N LYS A 176 14.45 -12.40 -5.38
CA LYS A 176 14.45 -11.12 -6.08
C LYS A 176 15.14 -11.32 -7.43
N GLY A 177 14.45 -11.03 -8.54
CA GLY A 177 15.03 -11.27 -9.86
C GLY A 177 14.04 -11.07 -11.00
N PHE A 178 14.55 -11.25 -12.21
CA PHE A 178 13.75 -11.21 -13.43
C PHE A 178 12.95 -12.49 -13.62
N ILE A 179 11.73 -12.35 -14.13
CA ILE A 179 10.96 -13.46 -14.69
C ILE A 179 10.99 -13.29 -16.21
N GLY A 180 11.72 -14.17 -16.89
CA GLY A 180 12.04 -14.04 -18.30
C GLY A 180 13.30 -13.22 -18.55
N GLU A 181 13.34 -12.47 -19.67
CA GLU A 181 14.51 -11.72 -20.10
C GLU A 181 14.79 -10.49 -19.21
N PRO A 182 16.08 -10.20 -18.93
CA PRO A 182 16.46 -8.99 -18.19
C PRO A 182 16.13 -7.72 -18.97
N PHE A 183 15.81 -6.65 -18.22
CA PHE A 183 15.54 -5.31 -18.76
C PHE A 183 16.11 -4.22 -17.82
N ASP A 184 16.10 -2.96 -18.26
CA ASP A 184 16.47 -1.84 -17.40
C ASP A 184 15.42 -1.67 -16.29
N THR A 185 15.87 -1.79 -15.03
CA THR A 185 15.01 -1.74 -13.84
C THR A 185 14.62 -0.34 -13.41
N LYS A 186 15.23 0.70 -14.00
CA LYS A 186 14.79 2.09 -13.87
C LYS A 186 13.70 2.38 -14.89
N VAL A 187 12.48 2.52 -14.43
CA VAL A 187 11.27 2.69 -15.25
C VAL A 187 10.71 4.08 -15.06
N GLU A 188 10.55 4.83 -16.16
CA GLU A 188 9.87 6.11 -16.09
C GLU A 188 8.36 5.91 -16.05
N ILE A 189 7.71 6.58 -15.11
CA ILE A 189 6.24 6.64 -14.99
C ILE A 189 5.77 8.09 -15.01
N VAL A 190 4.51 8.27 -15.40
CA VAL A 190 3.81 9.56 -15.25
C VAL A 190 2.61 9.37 -14.33
N GLU A 191 2.55 10.18 -13.28
CA GLU A 191 1.45 10.21 -12.33
C GLU A 191 1.01 11.64 -12.06
N ASN A 192 -0.26 11.97 -12.28
CA ASN A 192 -0.80 13.32 -12.04
C ASN A 192 -0.06 14.44 -12.83
N GLY A 193 0.50 14.11 -13.99
CA GLY A 193 1.32 15.03 -14.79
C GLY A 193 2.76 15.19 -14.29
N VAL A 194 3.17 14.44 -13.29
CA VAL A 194 4.55 14.41 -12.74
C VAL A 194 5.25 13.15 -13.23
N ARG A 195 6.49 13.30 -13.70
CA ARG A 195 7.36 12.21 -14.16
C ARG A 195 8.22 11.71 -13.00
N TYR A 196 8.32 10.40 -12.84
CA TYR A 196 9.18 9.76 -11.86
C TYR A 196 10.00 8.66 -12.50
N LEU A 197 11.25 8.55 -12.10
CA LEU A 197 12.07 7.39 -12.38
C LEU A 197 11.94 6.43 -11.21
N VAL A 198 11.31 5.29 -11.43
CA VAL A 198 11.06 4.26 -10.42
C VAL A 198 12.07 3.13 -10.59
N ASP A 199 12.78 2.78 -9.53
CA ASP A 199 13.67 1.62 -9.53
C ASP A 199 12.90 0.40 -8.98
N VAL A 200 12.47 -0.48 -9.89
CA VAL A 200 11.71 -1.69 -9.52
C VAL A 200 12.59 -2.75 -8.83
N LYS A 201 13.91 -2.65 -8.96
CA LYS A 201 14.87 -3.55 -8.32
C LYS A 201 15.21 -3.09 -6.90
N ASP A 202 15.64 -1.84 -6.71
CA ASP A 202 16.20 -1.36 -5.45
C ASP A 202 15.33 -0.33 -4.73
N GLY A 203 14.24 0.12 -5.36
CA GLY A 203 13.24 1.00 -4.74
C GLY A 203 12.51 0.35 -3.57
N GLN A 204 11.86 1.16 -2.74
CA GLN A 204 11.08 0.67 -1.59
C GLN A 204 9.84 -0.10 -2.06
N LYS A 205 9.43 -1.13 -1.31
CA LYS A 205 8.34 -2.06 -1.66
C LYS A 205 8.58 -2.63 -3.07
N THR A 206 7.63 -2.42 -3.98
CA THR A 206 7.70 -2.81 -5.39
C THR A 206 8.39 -1.77 -6.28
N GLY A 207 8.75 -0.60 -5.73
CA GLY A 207 9.43 0.51 -6.42
C GLY A 207 8.88 1.89 -6.07
N PHE A 208 7.56 2.02 -5.93
CA PHE A 208 6.88 3.30 -5.66
C PHE A 208 5.59 3.11 -4.86
N PHE A 209 5.13 4.16 -4.18
CA PHE A 209 3.92 4.14 -3.36
C PHE A 209 2.68 4.57 -4.17
N LEU A 210 2.12 3.64 -4.95
CA LEU A 210 0.97 3.90 -5.81
C LEU A 210 -0.31 4.23 -5.03
N ASP A 211 -0.43 3.77 -3.80
CA ASP A 211 -1.56 3.98 -2.90
C ASP A 211 -1.84 5.45 -2.56
N GLN A 212 -0.82 6.32 -2.66
CA GLN A 212 -0.92 7.77 -2.41
C GLN A 212 -1.23 8.61 -3.67
N LYS A 213 -1.39 8.01 -4.85
CA LYS A 213 -1.57 8.69 -6.15
C LYS A 213 -2.53 9.89 -6.05
N TYR A 214 -3.75 9.65 -5.61
CA TYR A 214 -4.78 10.70 -5.56
C TYR A 214 -4.69 11.61 -4.33
N ASN A 215 -3.96 11.20 -3.30
CA ASN A 215 -3.62 12.07 -2.18
C ASN A 215 -2.59 13.11 -2.60
N ARG A 216 -1.61 12.71 -3.43
CA ARG A 216 -0.66 13.63 -4.08
C ARG A 216 -1.38 14.62 -5.01
N LEU A 217 -2.32 14.14 -5.82
CA LEU A 217 -3.14 15.01 -6.68
C LEU A 217 -3.94 16.04 -5.87
N ALA A 218 -4.50 15.65 -4.72
CA ALA A 218 -5.30 16.54 -3.88
C ALA A 218 -4.49 17.73 -3.33
N ILE A 219 -3.17 17.59 -3.17
CA ILE A 219 -2.27 18.65 -2.73
C ILE A 219 -2.02 19.69 -3.81
N GLN A 220 -1.99 19.31 -5.10
CA GLN A 220 -1.61 20.22 -6.20
C GLN A 220 -2.38 21.53 -6.16
N ARG A 221 -3.71 21.50 -5.96
CA ARG A 221 -4.55 22.72 -5.94
C ARG A 221 -4.26 23.70 -4.81
N LEU A 222 -3.54 23.26 -3.76
CA LEU A 222 -3.24 24.07 -2.56
C LEU A 222 -1.88 24.77 -2.66
N CYS A 223 -1.06 24.41 -3.63
CA CYS A 223 0.35 24.78 -3.68
C CYS A 223 0.72 25.97 -4.58
N PRO A 224 -0.07 26.40 -5.60
CA PRO A 224 0.33 27.49 -6.50
C PRO A 224 0.73 28.75 -5.77
N GLY A 225 1.96 29.27 -6.03
CA GLY A 225 2.54 30.44 -5.40
C GLY A 225 2.93 30.28 -3.92
N LYS A 226 2.86 29.07 -3.37
CA LYS A 226 3.05 28.78 -1.94
C LYS A 226 4.47 28.28 -1.65
N ARG A 227 4.86 28.47 -0.38
CA ARG A 227 6.04 27.84 0.22
C ARG A 227 5.63 26.54 0.90
N VAL A 228 6.19 25.40 0.47
CA VAL A 228 5.76 24.05 0.86
C VAL A 228 6.87 23.32 1.58
N LEU A 229 6.56 22.64 2.68
CA LEU A 229 7.44 21.67 3.36
C LEU A 229 6.82 20.28 3.24
N ASP A 230 7.57 19.35 2.65
CA ASP A 230 7.20 17.95 2.50
C ASP A 230 8.15 17.08 3.34
N CYS A 231 7.63 16.54 4.45
CA CYS A 231 8.36 15.69 5.37
C CYS A 231 8.10 14.21 5.05
N PHE A 232 9.17 13.43 5.07
CA PHE A 232 9.20 12.02 4.61
C PHE A 232 8.93 11.94 3.11
N THR A 233 9.60 12.84 2.37
CA THR A 233 9.34 13.09 0.95
C THR A 233 9.64 11.88 0.05
N HIS A 234 10.40 10.88 0.56
CA HIS A 234 10.87 9.71 -0.18
C HIS A 234 11.59 10.17 -1.48
N THR A 235 11.16 9.73 -2.65
CA THR A 235 11.71 10.16 -3.95
C THR A 235 11.12 11.47 -4.48
N GLY A 236 10.64 12.34 -3.55
CA GLY A 236 10.08 13.65 -3.86
C GLY A 236 8.59 13.62 -4.24
N SER A 237 7.86 12.57 -3.88
CA SER A 237 6.55 12.31 -4.48
C SER A 237 5.48 13.39 -4.21
N PHE A 238 5.33 13.89 -2.99
CA PHE A 238 4.46 15.04 -2.70
C PHE A 238 5.12 16.36 -3.10
N ALA A 239 6.41 16.53 -2.82
CA ALA A 239 7.16 17.73 -3.16
C ALA A 239 7.08 18.09 -4.66
N LEU A 240 7.23 17.10 -5.53
CA LEU A 240 7.17 17.30 -6.97
C LEU A 240 5.75 17.61 -7.47
N ASN A 241 4.72 17.00 -6.86
CA ASN A 241 3.33 17.39 -7.13
C ASN A 241 3.08 18.87 -6.76
N ALA A 242 3.64 19.33 -5.63
CA ALA A 242 3.56 20.74 -5.25
C ALA A 242 4.32 21.65 -6.24
N ALA A 243 5.55 21.28 -6.61
CA ALA A 243 6.39 22.08 -7.50
C ALA A 243 5.80 22.20 -8.91
N VAL A 244 5.38 21.08 -9.52
CA VAL A 244 4.78 21.05 -10.88
C VAL A 244 3.47 21.84 -10.92
N SER A 245 2.72 21.89 -9.81
CA SER A 245 1.50 22.71 -9.71
C SER A 245 1.75 24.21 -9.54
N GLY A 246 3.02 24.66 -9.50
CA GLY A 246 3.37 26.06 -9.45
C GLY A 246 3.65 26.60 -8.04
N ALA A 247 4.09 25.76 -7.11
CA ALA A 247 4.61 26.23 -5.83
C ALA A 247 5.80 27.18 -6.04
N LYS A 248 5.91 28.20 -5.18
CA LYS A 248 7.00 29.18 -5.23
C LYS A 248 8.33 28.58 -4.75
N GLU A 249 8.27 27.77 -3.72
CA GLU A 249 9.40 27.10 -3.08
C GLU A 249 8.92 25.81 -2.46
N VAL A 250 9.67 24.73 -2.64
CA VAL A 250 9.37 23.40 -2.05
C VAL A 250 10.61 22.87 -1.38
N ILE A 251 10.50 22.50 -0.10
CA ILE A 251 11.54 21.80 0.66
C ILE A 251 11.05 20.39 0.93
N GLY A 252 11.72 19.40 0.36
CA GLY A 252 11.48 17.98 0.62
C GLY A 252 12.54 17.40 1.56
N VAL A 253 12.11 16.64 2.57
CA VAL A 253 13.00 16.10 3.61
C VAL A 253 12.78 14.59 3.75
N ASP A 254 13.88 13.82 3.72
CA ASP A 254 13.87 12.39 4.01
C ASP A 254 15.17 11.99 4.72
N ALA A 255 15.13 10.96 5.54
CA ALA A 255 16.31 10.43 6.22
C ALA A 255 17.21 9.57 5.32
N SER A 256 16.74 9.18 4.13
CA SER A 256 17.47 8.33 3.18
C SER A 256 18.20 9.17 2.13
N GLU A 257 19.54 9.14 2.13
CA GLU A 257 20.34 9.79 1.09
C GLU A 257 20.00 9.30 -0.31
N LEU A 258 19.73 8.00 -0.49
CA LEU A 258 19.34 7.42 -1.78
C LEU A 258 18.00 7.97 -2.26
N ALA A 259 17.01 8.09 -1.36
CA ALA A 259 15.72 8.66 -1.70
C ALA A 259 15.84 10.15 -2.07
N VAL A 260 16.64 10.92 -1.31
CA VAL A 260 16.91 12.34 -1.59
C VAL A 260 17.65 12.54 -2.92
N ALA A 261 18.62 11.67 -3.23
CA ALA A 261 19.30 11.70 -4.53
C ALA A 261 18.31 11.46 -5.67
N GLN A 262 17.46 10.44 -5.55
CA GLN A 262 16.42 10.13 -6.54
C GLN A 262 15.38 11.25 -6.65
N ALA A 263 15.04 11.94 -5.55
CA ALA A 263 14.15 13.10 -5.56
C ALA A 263 14.72 14.26 -6.39
N ARG A 264 16.04 14.49 -6.32
CA ARG A 264 16.74 15.50 -7.16
C ARG A 264 16.72 15.11 -8.63
N GLU A 265 17.01 13.84 -8.99
CA GLU A 265 16.90 13.33 -10.36
C GLU A 265 15.46 13.53 -10.90
N ASN A 266 14.45 13.22 -10.10
CA ASN A 266 13.06 13.43 -10.45
C ASN A 266 12.71 14.93 -10.61
N ALA A 267 13.31 15.84 -9.83
CA ALA A 267 13.12 17.27 -9.99
C ALA A 267 13.71 17.79 -11.30
N GLU A 268 14.89 17.30 -11.68
CA GLU A 268 15.51 17.59 -13.00
C GLU A 268 14.63 17.09 -14.14
N LEU A 269 14.14 15.85 -14.03
CA LEU A 269 13.26 15.22 -15.02
C LEU A 269 11.98 16.05 -15.28
N ASN A 270 11.48 16.75 -14.26
CA ASN A 270 10.29 17.61 -14.33
C ASN A 270 10.61 19.09 -14.59
N GLY A 271 11.90 19.49 -14.69
CA GLY A 271 12.29 20.87 -14.90
C GLY A 271 11.98 21.79 -13.71
N VAL A 272 11.89 21.28 -12.48
CA VAL A 272 11.53 22.03 -11.26
C VAL A 272 12.67 22.15 -10.25
N SER A 273 13.91 21.82 -10.62
CA SER A 273 15.08 21.90 -9.73
C SER A 273 15.33 23.32 -9.20
N GLY A 274 14.90 24.36 -9.92
CA GLY A 274 15.03 25.75 -9.50
C GLY A 274 14.08 26.16 -8.38
N THR A 275 13.02 25.37 -8.12
CA THR A 275 11.99 25.65 -7.10
C THR A 275 11.99 24.62 -5.98
N THR A 276 12.76 23.53 -6.11
CA THR A 276 12.81 22.43 -5.13
C THR A 276 14.19 22.35 -4.47
N THR A 277 14.18 22.07 -3.18
CA THR A 277 15.37 21.72 -2.40
C THR A 277 15.10 20.42 -1.64
N PHE A 278 15.99 19.44 -1.79
CA PHE A 278 15.88 18.16 -1.07
C PHE A 278 17.01 18.02 -0.06
N GLN A 279 16.63 17.75 1.20
CA GLN A 279 17.53 17.66 2.35
C GLN A 279 17.47 16.24 2.95
N CYS A 280 18.64 15.63 3.18
CA CYS A 280 18.75 14.42 3.97
C CYS A 280 18.83 14.80 5.44
N ALA A 281 17.75 14.53 6.22
CA ALA A 281 17.68 14.81 7.64
C ALA A 281 16.60 13.95 8.32
N ASP A 282 16.76 13.74 9.64
CA ASP A 282 15.69 13.20 10.46
C ASP A 282 14.63 14.27 10.72
N VAL A 283 13.39 13.99 10.37
CA VAL A 283 12.27 14.93 10.54
C VAL A 283 12.02 15.28 12.01
N PHE A 284 12.25 14.32 12.93
CA PHE A 284 12.09 14.56 14.36
C PHE A 284 13.10 15.58 14.91
N ASP A 285 14.29 15.67 14.32
CA ASP A 285 15.32 16.65 14.69
C ASP A 285 15.11 17.98 13.93
N LEU A 286 14.78 17.90 12.64
CA LEU A 286 14.64 19.08 11.79
C LEU A 286 13.45 19.97 12.14
N LEU A 287 12.27 19.41 12.45
CA LEU A 287 11.08 20.22 12.73
C LEU A 287 11.29 21.17 13.93
N PRO A 288 11.88 20.72 15.08
CA PRO A 288 12.25 21.62 16.17
C PRO A 288 13.24 22.71 15.76
N GLU A 289 14.23 22.42 14.90
CA GLU A 289 15.19 23.41 14.41
C GLU A 289 14.52 24.49 13.57
N LEU A 290 13.60 24.10 12.67
CA LEU A 290 12.84 25.04 11.86
C LEU A 290 11.94 25.93 12.73
N GLU A 291 11.28 25.34 13.75
CA GLU A 291 10.49 26.09 14.74
C GLU A 291 11.35 27.11 15.48
N ALA A 292 12.54 26.71 15.97
CA ALA A 292 13.46 27.61 16.67
C ALA A 292 13.99 28.74 15.79
N LYS A 293 14.14 28.51 14.48
CA LYS A 293 14.51 29.55 13.49
C LYS A 293 13.35 30.46 13.09
N GLY A 294 12.12 30.21 13.57
CA GLY A 294 10.93 30.97 13.20
C GLY A 294 10.45 30.73 11.77
N GLU A 295 10.82 29.60 11.17
CA GLU A 295 10.39 29.24 9.82
C GLU A 295 8.88 29.02 9.75
N GLN A 296 8.28 29.46 8.65
CA GLN A 296 6.85 29.32 8.42
C GLN A 296 6.56 28.95 6.96
N PHE A 297 5.61 28.05 6.77
CA PHE A 297 5.21 27.51 5.47
C PHE A 297 3.74 27.73 5.20
N ASP A 298 3.38 27.90 3.94
CA ASP A 298 1.97 27.99 3.53
C ASP A 298 1.32 26.60 3.50
N VAL A 299 2.11 25.54 3.22
CA VAL A 299 1.66 24.15 3.20
C VAL A 299 2.71 23.28 3.90
N VAL A 300 2.28 22.44 4.83
CA VAL A 300 3.13 21.39 5.45
C VAL A 300 2.49 20.03 5.22
N ILE A 301 3.27 19.09 4.74
CA ILE A 301 2.86 17.71 4.44
C ILE A 301 3.67 16.77 5.31
N LEU A 302 2.99 15.83 6.00
CA LEU A 302 3.60 14.77 6.80
C LEU A 302 3.12 13.41 6.30
N ASP A 303 4.01 12.67 5.63
CA ASP A 303 3.77 11.29 5.16
C ASP A 303 4.72 10.29 5.84
N PRO A 304 4.64 10.12 7.18
CA PRO A 304 5.58 9.30 7.91
C PRO A 304 5.43 7.81 7.59
N PRO A 305 6.49 7.01 7.77
CA PRO A 305 6.39 5.56 7.74
C PRO A 305 5.45 5.06 8.84
N ALA A 306 4.99 3.81 8.72
CA ALA A 306 4.14 3.19 9.72
C ALA A 306 4.87 3.09 11.08
N PHE A 307 4.46 3.88 12.06
CA PHE A 307 5.05 3.88 13.42
C PHE A 307 4.64 2.65 14.25
N THR A 308 3.68 1.86 13.79
CA THR A 308 3.33 0.61 14.43
C THR A 308 3.04 -0.48 13.41
N LYS A 309 3.56 -1.68 13.71
CA LYS A 309 3.33 -2.92 12.97
C LYS A 309 2.64 -4.00 13.83
N SER A 310 2.26 -3.65 15.07
CA SER A 310 1.63 -4.58 16.01
C SER A 310 0.72 -3.84 16.99
N ARG A 311 -0.26 -4.55 17.55
CA ARG A 311 -1.16 -4.00 18.61
C ARG A 311 -0.37 -3.52 19.83
N SER A 312 0.72 -4.18 20.21
CA SER A 312 1.52 -3.84 21.38
C SER A 312 2.25 -2.49 21.25
N SER A 313 2.56 -2.04 20.04
CA SER A 313 3.30 -0.78 19.79
C SER A 313 2.39 0.44 19.50
N VAL A 314 1.07 0.28 19.50
CA VAL A 314 0.09 1.35 19.20
C VAL A 314 0.24 2.56 20.12
N LYS A 315 0.45 2.37 21.44
CA LYS A 315 0.61 3.47 22.40
C LYS A 315 1.81 4.36 22.07
N ASN A 316 2.94 3.76 21.64
CA ASN A 316 4.12 4.51 21.24
C ASN A 316 3.92 5.21 19.89
N ALA A 317 3.23 4.56 18.96
CA ALA A 317 2.89 5.16 17.68
C ALA A 317 2.01 6.41 17.85
N ILE A 318 1.00 6.39 18.73
CA ILE A 318 0.17 7.56 19.04
C ILE A 318 1.03 8.73 19.50
N LYS A 319 2.04 8.48 20.37
CA LYS A 319 2.96 9.53 20.83
C LYS A 319 3.77 10.11 19.67
N GLY A 320 4.32 9.26 18.79
CA GLY A 320 5.08 9.69 17.62
C GLY A 320 4.23 10.53 16.65
N TYR A 321 3.03 10.05 16.30
CA TYR A 321 2.11 10.82 15.46
C TYR A 321 1.71 12.15 16.10
N ARG A 322 1.41 12.18 17.40
CA ARG A 322 1.11 13.41 18.11
C ARG A 322 2.27 14.40 18.03
N GLU A 323 3.50 13.95 18.31
CA GLU A 323 4.69 14.82 18.31
C GLU A 323 4.94 15.46 16.95
N ILE A 324 5.01 14.67 15.86
CA ILE A 324 5.26 15.25 14.53
C ILE A 324 4.15 16.19 14.09
N ASN A 325 2.88 15.85 14.43
CA ASN A 325 1.75 16.72 14.10
C ASN A 325 1.79 18.04 14.88
N ILE A 326 2.21 18.05 16.16
CA ILE A 326 2.42 19.30 16.92
C ILE A 326 3.44 20.18 16.21
N ARG A 327 4.61 19.62 15.88
CA ARG A 327 5.70 20.36 15.22
C ARG A 327 5.30 20.88 13.84
N GLY A 328 4.68 19.99 13.01
CA GLY A 328 4.20 20.40 11.70
C GLY A 328 3.17 21.55 11.77
N LEU A 329 2.20 21.47 12.68
CA LEU A 329 1.18 22.50 12.86
C LEU A 329 1.75 23.87 13.28
N ARG A 330 2.82 23.89 14.07
CA ARG A 330 3.49 25.14 14.48
C ARG A 330 4.21 25.82 13.34
N LEU A 331 4.63 25.06 12.32
CA LEU A 331 5.28 25.59 11.12
C LEU A 331 4.31 26.10 10.06
N VAL A 332 2.99 25.85 10.19
CA VAL A 332 2.00 26.35 9.24
C VAL A 332 1.62 27.79 9.57
N LYS A 333 1.63 28.68 8.58
CA LYS A 333 1.09 30.04 8.69
C LYS A 333 -0.40 30.04 9.03
N ASP A 334 -0.89 31.12 9.66
CA ASP A 334 -2.34 31.34 9.80
C ASP A 334 -3.01 31.39 8.42
N GLY A 335 -4.08 30.62 8.25
CA GLY A 335 -4.76 30.43 6.97
C GLY A 335 -4.08 29.43 6.02
N GLY A 336 -2.92 28.87 6.39
CA GLY A 336 -2.20 27.86 5.61
C GLY A 336 -2.83 26.46 5.66
N TYR A 337 -2.18 25.50 5.02
CA TYR A 337 -2.69 24.13 4.88
C TYR A 337 -1.77 23.11 5.53
N PHE A 338 -2.38 22.10 6.09
CA PHE A 338 -1.69 20.99 6.73
C PHE A 338 -2.24 19.67 6.21
N ALA A 339 -1.36 18.84 5.65
CA ALA A 339 -1.69 17.49 5.25
C ALA A 339 -0.93 16.48 6.14
N THR A 340 -1.62 15.48 6.64
CA THR A 340 -1.00 14.45 7.49
C THR A 340 -1.63 13.11 7.26
N CYS A 341 -0.82 12.06 7.29
CA CYS A 341 -1.32 10.70 7.08
C CYS A 341 -0.74 9.67 8.05
N SER A 342 -1.38 8.50 8.03
CA SER A 342 -0.91 7.28 8.66
C SER A 342 -1.20 6.10 7.75
N CYS A 343 -0.15 5.37 7.37
CA CYS A 343 -0.26 4.12 6.60
C CYS A 343 -0.27 2.87 7.49
N SER A 344 -0.45 3.00 8.80
CA SER A 344 -0.49 1.87 9.72
C SER A 344 -1.91 1.32 9.88
N HIS A 345 -2.09 0.03 9.63
CA HIS A 345 -3.35 -0.68 9.88
C HIS A 345 -3.79 -0.57 11.35
N PHE A 346 -2.87 -0.70 12.31
CA PHE A 346 -3.18 -0.64 13.74
C PHE A 346 -3.49 0.77 14.27
N MET A 347 -3.20 1.81 13.50
CA MET A 347 -3.61 3.19 13.78
C MET A 347 -4.99 3.41 13.13
N THR A 348 -6.05 3.07 13.85
CA THR A 348 -7.41 3.24 13.32
C THR A 348 -7.74 4.72 13.04
N PRO A 349 -8.77 5.02 12.21
CA PRO A 349 -9.19 6.41 11.98
C PRO A 349 -9.46 7.18 13.26
N GLU A 350 -10.11 6.56 14.25
CA GLU A 350 -10.46 7.17 15.53
C GLU A 350 -9.19 7.51 16.34
N LEU A 351 -8.22 6.60 16.40
CA LEU A 351 -6.96 6.83 17.10
C LEU A 351 -6.15 7.93 16.45
N PHE A 352 -6.09 7.93 15.11
CA PHE A 352 -5.34 8.95 14.36
C PHE A 352 -6.01 10.32 14.48
N THR A 353 -7.32 10.41 14.33
CA THR A 353 -8.09 11.66 14.53
C THR A 353 -7.89 12.23 15.93
N LYS A 354 -7.92 11.37 16.97
CA LYS A 354 -7.65 11.77 18.33
C LYS A 354 -6.24 12.35 18.51
N ALA A 355 -5.23 11.69 17.92
CA ALA A 355 -3.85 12.19 17.96
C ALA A 355 -3.69 13.56 17.29
N ILE A 356 -4.35 13.80 16.15
CA ILE A 356 -4.38 15.11 15.45
C ILE A 356 -5.08 16.16 16.30
N GLN A 357 -6.23 15.84 16.91
CA GLN A 357 -6.96 16.79 17.79
C GLN A 357 -6.14 17.19 19.01
N GLU A 358 -5.43 16.24 19.63
CA GLU A 358 -4.53 16.52 20.74
C GLU A 358 -3.33 17.35 20.30
N ALA A 359 -2.79 17.10 19.11
CA ALA A 359 -1.70 17.88 18.54
C ALA A 359 -2.13 19.34 18.27
N ALA A 360 -3.30 19.53 17.67
CA ALA A 360 -3.84 20.87 17.39
C ALA A 360 -4.03 21.68 18.68
N ARG A 361 -4.59 21.08 19.73
CA ARG A 361 -4.69 21.74 21.05
C ARG A 361 -3.33 22.13 21.63
N SER A 362 -2.34 21.22 21.54
CA SER A 362 -0.99 21.47 22.06
C SER A 362 -0.21 22.50 21.23
N ALA A 363 -0.54 22.63 19.95
CA ALA A 363 0.04 23.65 19.07
C ALA A 363 -0.71 25.00 19.13
N HIS A 364 -1.81 25.08 19.90
CA HIS A 364 -2.72 26.25 19.97
C HIS A 364 -3.28 26.63 18.59
N ARG A 365 -3.66 25.64 17.77
CA ARG A 365 -4.19 25.83 16.42
C ARG A 365 -5.60 25.28 16.31
N ARG A 366 -6.41 25.90 15.42
CA ARG A 366 -7.70 25.38 15.02
C ARG A 366 -7.61 24.78 13.62
N LEU A 367 -8.30 23.65 13.40
CA LEU A 367 -8.28 22.92 12.14
C LEU A 367 -9.65 22.91 11.50
N ARG A 368 -9.73 23.36 10.25
CA ARG A 368 -10.90 23.19 9.40
C ARG A 368 -10.62 22.07 8.44
N GLN A 369 -11.27 20.93 8.59
CA GLN A 369 -11.08 19.80 7.69
C GLN A 369 -11.56 20.14 6.28
N ILE A 370 -10.69 19.96 5.30
CA ILE A 370 -10.97 20.11 3.87
C ILE A 370 -11.31 18.78 3.27
N GLU A 371 -10.46 17.76 3.50
CA GLU A 371 -10.63 16.41 2.98
C GLU A 371 -10.23 15.36 4.01
N TYR A 372 -10.89 14.21 3.90
CA TYR A 372 -10.46 12.93 4.41
C TYR A 372 -10.41 11.94 3.25
N ARG A 373 -9.28 11.28 3.09
CA ARG A 373 -9.01 10.37 1.99
C ARG A 373 -8.37 9.08 2.50
N THR A 374 -8.47 8.04 1.70
CA THR A 374 -7.86 6.74 1.96
C THR A 374 -6.84 6.41 0.87
N GLN A 375 -6.41 5.17 0.78
CA GLN A 375 -5.61 4.68 -0.32
C GLN A 375 -6.36 4.79 -1.67
N ALA A 376 -5.59 4.88 -2.74
CA ALA A 376 -6.14 4.90 -4.10
C ALA A 376 -6.96 3.63 -4.38
N ALA A 377 -7.96 3.72 -5.27
CA ALA A 377 -8.91 2.64 -5.50
C ALA A 377 -8.27 1.37 -6.08
N ASP A 378 -7.09 1.44 -6.69
CA ASP A 378 -6.31 0.26 -7.10
C ASP A 378 -5.76 -0.57 -5.92
N HIS A 379 -5.87 -0.04 -4.69
CA HIS A 379 -5.68 -0.74 -3.42
C HIS A 379 -7.04 -0.89 -2.73
N PRO A 380 -7.94 -1.74 -3.24
CA PRO A 380 -9.33 -1.76 -2.80
C PRO A 380 -9.46 -2.11 -1.33
N ILE A 381 -10.41 -1.44 -0.66
CA ILE A 381 -10.81 -1.75 0.71
C ILE A 381 -11.93 -2.77 0.63
N LEU A 382 -11.68 -3.98 1.11
CA LEU A 382 -12.67 -5.05 1.12
C LEU A 382 -13.52 -4.95 2.39
N TRP A 383 -14.76 -4.48 2.26
CA TRP A 383 -15.71 -4.42 3.37
C TRP A 383 -16.25 -5.81 3.70
N ALA A 384 -16.48 -6.05 4.98
CA ALA A 384 -16.95 -7.32 5.52
C ALA A 384 -16.02 -8.51 5.21
N GLY A 385 -15.09 -8.78 6.10
CA GLY A 385 -14.25 -9.97 6.07
C GLY A 385 -12.75 -9.72 5.99
N ASP A 386 -12.31 -8.56 5.51
CA ASP A 386 -10.91 -8.18 5.59
C ASP A 386 -10.72 -6.72 5.98
N GLU A 387 -10.73 -6.47 7.28
CA GLU A 387 -10.40 -5.15 7.84
C GLU A 387 -8.94 -4.75 7.59
N THR A 388 -8.06 -5.68 7.20
CA THR A 388 -6.64 -5.43 7.00
C THR A 388 -6.37 -4.68 5.69
N SER A 389 -7.29 -4.74 4.73
CA SER A 389 -7.22 -4.00 3.48
C SER A 389 -7.33 -2.48 3.67
N TYR A 390 -7.91 -2.01 4.78
CA TYR A 390 -7.98 -0.58 5.11
C TYR A 390 -6.81 -0.15 6.01
N TYR A 391 -5.85 0.58 5.47
CA TYR A 391 -4.65 0.96 6.22
C TYR A 391 -4.24 2.42 6.08
N LEU A 392 -4.65 3.16 5.04
CA LEU A 392 -4.23 4.54 4.80
C LEU A 392 -5.31 5.53 5.22
N LYS A 393 -4.93 6.50 6.04
CA LYS A 393 -5.73 7.65 6.47
C LYS A 393 -4.96 8.90 6.13
N PHE A 394 -5.54 9.78 5.31
CA PHE A 394 -4.94 11.02 4.85
C PHE A 394 -5.92 12.18 5.09
N TYR A 395 -5.47 13.19 5.81
CA TYR A 395 -6.27 14.38 6.12
C TYR A 395 -5.63 15.63 5.53
N ILE A 396 -6.46 16.53 5.03
CA ILE A 396 -6.08 17.90 4.67
C ILE A 396 -6.90 18.85 5.52
N PHE A 397 -6.22 19.79 6.16
CA PHE A 397 -6.81 20.86 6.97
C PHE A 397 -6.37 22.24 6.50
N GLN A 398 -7.23 23.23 6.66
CA GLN A 398 -6.81 24.62 6.81
C GLN A 398 -6.49 24.86 8.29
N VAL A 399 -5.35 25.48 8.55
CA VAL A 399 -4.91 25.84 9.91
C VAL A 399 -5.20 27.30 10.16
N VAL A 400 -5.85 27.61 11.27
CA VAL A 400 -6.22 28.99 11.63
C VAL A 400 -5.91 29.24 13.10
N ASP A 401 -5.50 30.48 13.39
CA ASP A 401 -5.33 30.96 14.74
C ASP A 401 -6.67 31.41 15.31
N GLU A 402 -6.89 31.13 16.58
CA GLU A 402 -8.01 31.70 17.33
C GLU A 402 -7.59 33.10 17.79
N LYS A 403 -8.09 34.13 17.08
CA LYS A 403 -7.90 35.52 17.45
C LYS A 403 -8.93 35.99 18.47
#